data_a60bb03e16777142569d6caff0d7880e
#
_entry.id   a60bb03e16777142569d6caff0d7880e
#
_cell.length_a   1.000
_cell.length_b   1.000
_cell.length_c   1.000
_cell.angle_alpha   90.00
_cell.angle_beta   90.00
_cell.angle_gamma   90.00
#
_symmetry.space_group_name_H-M   'P 1'
#
loop_
_entity.id
_entity.type
_entity.pdbx_description
1 polymer ?
#
loop_
_entity_poly.entity_id
_entity_poly.type
_entity_poly.pdbx_seq_one_letter_code
_entity_poly.pdbx_strand_id
1 'polypeptide(L)'
;MTPILQLISEYCSIYVDDIRLQDMAENNPPLYARKMVAYLKPAMALFTLPSYVQSYLLGTNNDPKYVEPQYADVLYTTSQTYTESFSIDLGSEYAGYELVSCNIRVTDNAGNVNLIPVNIASYDSNTGTVTIAVGEGDEIVQGASLDFDFYTDGYFVNTLTPEMMNILGMCFQVVWQDRFNTDWLSNVSKVEDKSFFEQNRANKMRADTERLRELRQKLAAEMRAYEQRLYFKARIPESQTPSLG
;
A
#
# COMPACT_ATOMS: atom_id res chain seq x y z
N MET A 1 3.87 -3.42 -17.36
CA MET A 1 3.54 -3.84 -15.98
C MET A 1 3.19 -2.60 -15.18
N THR A 2 2.22 -2.65 -14.31
CA THR A 2 1.82 -1.51 -13.46
C THR A 2 2.25 -1.78 -12.03
N PRO A 3 3.11 -0.93 -11.41
CA PRO A 3 3.55 -1.09 -10.03
C PRO A 3 2.35 -1.01 -9.06
N ILE A 4 2.37 -1.84 -8.00
CA ILE A 4 1.30 -1.84 -7.00
C ILE A 4 1.37 -0.56 -6.16
N LEU A 5 2.58 -0.12 -5.80
CA LEU A 5 2.77 1.11 -5.04
C LEU A 5 2.18 2.32 -5.77
N GLN A 6 2.39 2.41 -7.10
CA GLN A 6 1.81 3.47 -7.92
C GLN A 6 0.27 3.46 -7.84
N LEU A 7 -0.36 2.30 -8.03
CA LEU A 7 -1.82 2.20 -7.92
C LEU A 7 -2.31 2.65 -6.54
N ILE A 8 -1.66 2.19 -5.48
CA ILE A 8 -2.08 2.49 -4.11
C ILE A 8 -1.86 3.97 -3.79
N SER A 9 -0.68 4.53 -4.09
CA SER A 9 -0.34 5.91 -3.73
C SER A 9 -1.07 6.95 -4.56
N GLU A 10 -1.24 6.73 -5.87
CA GLU A 10 -1.80 7.73 -6.78
C GLU A 10 -3.33 7.61 -6.93
N TYR A 11 -3.89 6.40 -6.83
CA TYR A 11 -5.31 6.16 -7.14
C TYR A 11 -6.13 5.70 -5.94
N CYS A 12 -5.57 4.88 -5.04
CA CYS A 12 -6.33 4.41 -3.88
C CYS A 12 -6.28 5.39 -2.71
N SER A 13 -5.15 6.05 -2.47
CA SER A 13 -4.96 7.00 -1.37
C SER A 13 -5.94 8.17 -1.41
N ILE A 14 -6.32 8.63 -2.62
CA ILE A 14 -7.30 9.71 -2.84
C ILE A 14 -8.64 9.40 -2.16
N TYR A 15 -8.99 8.13 -2.03
CA TYR A 15 -10.27 7.67 -1.51
C TYR A 15 -10.23 7.22 -0.05
N VAL A 16 -9.05 7.20 0.57
CA VAL A 16 -8.88 6.79 1.96
C VAL A 16 -8.75 8.03 2.85
N ASP A 17 -9.86 8.38 3.48
CA ASP A 17 -9.95 9.55 4.38
C ASP A 17 -9.61 9.13 5.82
N ASP A 18 -8.36 8.76 6.07
CA ASP A 18 -7.83 8.44 7.41
C ASP A 18 -6.50 9.14 7.63
N ILE A 19 -6.47 10.12 8.53
CA ILE A 19 -5.28 10.94 8.82
C ILE A 19 -4.07 10.08 9.19
N ARG A 20 -4.27 8.97 9.93
CA ARG A 20 -3.17 8.07 10.34
C ARG A 20 -2.55 7.35 9.15
N LEU A 21 -3.37 7.06 8.14
CA LEU A 21 -2.92 6.40 6.92
C LEU A 21 -2.31 7.39 5.95
N GLN A 22 -2.78 8.65 5.93
CA GLN A 22 -2.17 9.72 5.15
C GLN A 22 -0.75 10.01 5.61
N ASP A 23 -0.53 10.16 6.93
CA ASP A 23 0.80 10.31 7.51
C ASP A 23 1.73 9.15 7.13
N MET A 24 1.23 7.91 7.16
CA MET A 24 1.97 6.75 6.72
C MET A 24 2.25 6.75 5.21
N ALA A 25 1.30 7.18 4.39
CA ALA A 25 1.47 7.26 2.94
C ALA A 25 2.53 8.28 2.53
N GLU A 26 2.65 9.38 3.29
CA GLU A 26 3.66 10.43 3.05
C GLU A 26 5.05 10.04 3.55
N ASN A 27 5.13 9.46 4.76
CA ASN A 27 6.40 9.21 5.43
C ASN A 27 6.98 7.80 5.20
N ASN A 28 6.13 6.82 4.91
CA ASN A 28 6.55 5.44 4.61
C ASN A 28 5.62 4.76 3.59
N PRO A 29 5.72 5.13 2.29
CA PRO A 29 4.89 4.57 1.23
C PRO A 29 4.92 3.04 1.14
N PRO A 30 6.07 2.33 1.32
CA PRO A 30 6.09 0.88 1.31
C PRO A 30 5.24 0.26 2.44
N LEU A 31 5.32 0.77 3.66
CA LEU A 31 4.51 0.28 4.78
C LEU A 31 3.01 0.57 4.55
N TYR A 32 2.68 1.72 3.96
CA TYR A 32 1.33 2.05 3.54
C TYR A 32 0.82 1.03 2.50
N ALA A 33 1.61 0.76 1.45
CA ALA A 33 1.29 -0.24 0.44
C ALA A 33 1.06 -1.62 1.06
N ARG A 34 1.92 -2.06 1.98
CA ARG A 34 1.76 -3.33 2.72
C ARG A 34 0.39 -3.45 3.41
N LYS A 35 -0.06 -2.39 4.07
CA LYS A 35 -1.37 -2.38 4.72
C LYS A 35 -2.53 -2.37 3.72
N MET A 36 -2.35 -1.72 2.57
CA MET A 36 -3.40 -1.52 1.59
C MET A 36 -3.57 -2.70 0.62
N VAL A 37 -2.52 -3.46 0.34
CA VAL A 37 -2.55 -4.61 -0.59
C VAL A 37 -3.66 -5.61 -0.24
N ALA A 38 -3.94 -5.82 1.04
CA ALA A 38 -5.01 -6.73 1.49
C ALA A 38 -6.41 -6.36 0.95
N TYR A 39 -6.62 -5.10 0.57
CA TYR A 39 -7.89 -4.62 0.01
C TYR A 39 -7.97 -4.73 -1.51
N LEU A 40 -6.83 -4.98 -2.20
CA LEU A 40 -6.81 -5.05 -3.67
C LEU A 40 -7.58 -6.24 -4.20
N LYS A 41 -7.42 -7.43 -3.62
CA LYS A 41 -8.12 -8.64 -4.11
C LYS A 41 -9.65 -8.47 -4.11
N PRO A 42 -10.29 -8.08 -3.01
CA PRO A 42 -11.72 -7.81 -3.02
C PRO A 42 -12.11 -6.61 -3.91
N ALA A 43 -11.26 -5.59 -4.04
CA ALA A 43 -11.51 -4.48 -4.95
C ALA A 43 -11.53 -4.94 -6.43
N MET A 44 -10.58 -5.78 -6.85
CA MET A 44 -10.55 -6.36 -8.19
C MET A 44 -11.80 -7.20 -8.48
N ALA A 45 -12.33 -7.92 -7.50
CA ALA A 45 -13.55 -8.69 -7.66
C ALA A 45 -14.81 -7.82 -7.90
N LEU A 46 -14.80 -6.56 -7.44
CA LEU A 46 -15.88 -5.60 -7.70
C LEU A 46 -15.81 -4.99 -9.11
N PHE A 47 -14.67 -5.03 -9.78
CA PHE A 47 -14.49 -4.47 -11.12
C PHE A 47 -15.05 -5.44 -12.17
N THR A 48 -16.37 -5.44 -12.39
CA THR A 48 -17.08 -6.44 -13.19
C THR A 48 -17.35 -6.04 -14.63
N LEU A 49 -17.24 -4.76 -14.98
CA LEU A 49 -17.52 -4.26 -16.34
C LEU A 49 -16.36 -3.42 -16.89
N PRO A 50 -16.03 -3.61 -18.17
CA PRO A 50 -16.51 -4.66 -19.06
C PRO A 50 -16.02 -6.06 -18.64
N SER A 51 -16.74 -7.09 -19.03
CA SER A 51 -16.54 -8.46 -18.53
C SER A 51 -15.13 -9.03 -18.69
N TYR A 52 -14.37 -8.60 -19.72
CA TYR A 52 -12.98 -9.03 -19.92
C TYR A 52 -12.03 -8.52 -18.83
N VAL A 53 -12.37 -7.42 -18.12
CA VAL A 53 -11.50 -6.85 -17.08
C VAL A 53 -11.32 -7.81 -15.93
N GLN A 54 -12.34 -8.58 -15.56
CA GLN A 54 -12.18 -9.61 -14.54
C GLN A 54 -11.13 -10.64 -14.93
N SER A 55 -11.17 -11.15 -16.17
CA SER A 55 -10.15 -12.10 -16.64
C SER A 55 -8.77 -11.45 -16.83
N TYR A 56 -8.72 -10.12 -16.91
CA TYR A 56 -7.49 -9.34 -17.02
C TYR A 56 -6.82 -9.13 -15.65
N LEU A 57 -7.62 -8.95 -14.60
CA LEU A 57 -7.16 -8.72 -13.23
C LEU A 57 -7.04 -9.99 -12.40
N LEU A 58 -7.91 -10.97 -12.66
CA LEU A 58 -8.04 -12.21 -11.89
C LEU A 58 -7.81 -13.44 -12.76
N GLY A 59 -7.21 -14.47 -12.18
CA GLY A 59 -7.06 -15.80 -12.76
C GLY A 59 -8.32 -16.66 -12.62
N THR A 60 -8.21 -17.93 -13.02
CA THR A 60 -9.34 -18.88 -13.11
C THR A 60 -10.04 -19.13 -11.75
N ASN A 61 -9.28 -19.06 -10.64
CA ASN A 61 -9.79 -19.28 -9.29
C ASN A 61 -10.00 -17.97 -8.52
N ASN A 62 -10.19 -16.85 -9.23
CA ASN A 62 -10.17 -15.50 -8.65
C ASN A 62 -8.84 -15.15 -7.96
N ASP A 63 -7.75 -15.79 -8.36
CA ASP A 63 -6.43 -15.45 -7.88
C ASP A 63 -5.96 -14.14 -8.53
N PRO A 64 -5.37 -13.21 -7.76
CA PRO A 64 -4.90 -11.94 -8.31
C PRO A 64 -3.83 -12.16 -9.37
N LYS A 65 -3.92 -11.46 -10.51
CA LYS A 65 -2.87 -11.41 -11.53
C LYS A 65 -1.87 -10.30 -11.23
N TYR A 66 -1.30 -10.33 -10.04
CA TYR A 66 -0.18 -9.50 -9.65
C TYR A 66 0.87 -10.31 -8.90
N VAL A 67 2.10 -9.81 -8.90
CA VAL A 67 3.16 -10.25 -8.00
C VAL A 67 3.05 -9.42 -6.74
N GLU A 68 2.98 -10.07 -5.59
CA GLU A 68 2.86 -9.35 -4.31
C GLU A 68 4.14 -8.60 -3.98
N PRO A 69 4.04 -7.41 -3.35
CA PRO A 69 5.20 -6.76 -2.76
C PRO A 69 5.83 -7.66 -1.71
N GLN A 70 7.15 -7.67 -1.67
CA GLN A 70 7.89 -8.44 -0.68
C GLN A 70 8.54 -7.51 0.33
N TYR A 71 8.61 -7.96 1.57
CA TYR A 71 9.21 -7.24 2.69
C TYR A 71 10.15 -8.18 3.40
N ALA A 72 11.32 -7.69 3.77
CA ALA A 72 12.28 -8.44 4.54
C ALA A 72 12.85 -7.54 5.65
N ASP A 73 12.85 -8.07 6.87
CA ASP A 73 13.45 -7.42 8.02
C ASP A 73 14.74 -8.20 8.35
N VAL A 74 15.85 -7.52 8.42
CA VAL A 74 17.17 -8.13 8.65
C VAL A 74 17.82 -7.53 9.87
N LEU A 75 18.13 -8.40 10.84
CA LEU A 75 18.90 -8.02 12.03
C LEU A 75 20.37 -8.34 11.83
N TYR A 76 21.20 -7.32 11.95
CA TYR A 76 22.65 -7.45 11.92
C TYR A 76 23.25 -6.99 13.26
N THR A 77 24.13 -7.80 13.85
CA THR A 77 24.84 -7.42 15.07
C THR A 77 26.26 -6.97 14.73
N THR A 78 26.62 -5.78 15.14
CA THR A 78 27.95 -5.22 14.90
C THR A 78 29.04 -6.03 15.58
N SER A 79 30.08 -6.41 14.86
CA SER A 79 31.23 -7.18 15.36
C SER A 79 32.26 -6.35 16.11
N GLN A 80 32.27 -5.03 15.89
CA GLN A 80 33.18 -4.07 16.49
C GLN A 80 32.52 -2.70 16.65
N THR A 81 33.15 -1.78 17.36
CA THR A 81 32.75 -0.38 17.45
C THR A 81 33.17 0.37 16.20
N TYR A 82 32.28 1.16 15.61
CA TYR A 82 32.51 2.00 14.45
C TYR A 82 32.38 3.47 14.82
N THR A 83 33.42 4.25 14.55
CA THR A 83 33.48 5.72 14.71
C THR A 83 33.50 6.45 13.36
N GLU A 84 33.62 5.71 12.28
CA GLU A 84 33.61 6.18 10.90
C GLU A 84 32.61 5.38 10.08
N SER A 85 32.24 5.90 8.91
CA SER A 85 31.34 5.20 7.98
C SER A 85 31.89 3.82 7.62
N PHE A 86 31.02 2.84 7.61
CA PHE A 86 31.36 1.45 7.33
C PHE A 86 30.31 0.77 6.46
N SER A 87 30.73 -0.31 5.78
CA SER A 87 29.84 -1.07 4.91
C SER A 87 29.56 -2.46 5.49
N ILE A 88 28.31 -2.90 5.31
CA ILE A 88 27.82 -4.21 5.70
C ILE A 88 27.35 -4.92 4.42
N ASP A 89 27.86 -6.11 4.19
CA ASP A 89 27.33 -7.01 3.18
C ASP A 89 26.24 -7.87 3.83
N LEU A 90 24.98 -7.63 3.46
CA LEU A 90 23.82 -8.37 3.95
C LEU A 90 23.51 -9.62 3.08
N GLY A 91 24.23 -9.75 1.96
CA GLY A 91 24.11 -10.87 1.05
C GLY A 91 23.28 -10.60 -0.21
N SER A 92 23.55 -11.38 -1.25
CA SER A 92 22.87 -11.25 -2.55
C SER A 92 21.38 -11.62 -2.54
N GLU A 93 20.86 -12.17 -1.46
CA GLU A 93 19.44 -12.46 -1.30
C GLU A 93 18.58 -11.20 -1.21
N TYR A 94 19.20 -10.05 -0.84
CA TYR A 94 18.55 -8.74 -0.82
C TYR A 94 18.83 -7.92 -2.09
N ALA A 95 19.49 -8.51 -3.07
CA ALA A 95 19.68 -7.89 -4.39
C ALA A 95 18.32 -7.65 -5.07
N GLY A 96 18.12 -6.43 -5.56
CA GLY A 96 16.85 -6.01 -6.18
C GLY A 96 15.80 -5.49 -5.20
N TYR A 97 16.06 -5.52 -3.89
CA TYR A 97 15.23 -4.84 -2.90
C TYR A 97 15.60 -3.37 -2.78
N GLU A 98 14.67 -2.55 -2.35
CA GLU A 98 14.92 -1.19 -1.91
C GLU A 98 15.10 -1.18 -0.39
N LEU A 99 16.11 -0.49 0.10
CA LEU A 99 16.32 -0.29 1.54
C LEU A 99 15.42 0.87 2.00
N VAL A 100 14.46 0.56 2.87
CA VAL A 100 13.48 1.52 3.39
C VAL A 100 14.00 2.25 4.60
N SER A 101 14.56 1.51 5.56
CA SER A 101 15.09 2.07 6.81
C SER A 101 16.22 1.22 7.37
N CYS A 102 17.06 1.88 8.18
CA CYS A 102 18.02 1.23 9.07
C CYS A 102 17.90 1.88 10.45
N ASN A 103 17.73 1.05 11.48
CA ASN A 103 17.57 1.53 12.84
C ASN A 103 18.47 0.75 13.80
N ILE A 104 18.98 1.42 14.86
CA ILE A 104 19.55 0.72 16.01
C ILE A 104 18.40 0.27 16.90
N ARG A 105 18.33 -1.01 17.17
CA ARG A 105 17.35 -1.61 18.06
C ARG A 105 17.86 -1.58 19.50
N VAL A 106 17.22 -0.79 20.35
CA VAL A 106 17.53 -0.67 21.77
C VAL A 106 16.38 -1.25 22.57
N THR A 107 16.67 -2.26 23.40
CA THR A 107 15.68 -2.82 24.32
C THR A 107 15.92 -2.25 25.71
N ASP A 108 14.89 -1.63 26.29
CA ASP A 108 14.94 -1.09 27.63
C ASP A 108 14.84 -2.21 28.71
N ASN A 109 15.06 -1.83 29.96
CA ASN A 109 14.98 -2.78 31.09
C ASN A 109 13.58 -3.38 31.32
N ALA A 110 12.55 -2.79 30.74
CA ALA A 110 11.17 -3.27 30.78
C ALA A 110 10.82 -4.19 29.59
N GLY A 111 11.78 -4.40 28.65
CA GLY A 111 11.59 -5.19 27.45
C GLY A 111 10.95 -4.45 26.29
N ASN A 112 10.77 -3.12 26.38
CA ASN A 112 10.28 -2.35 25.24
C ASN A 112 11.40 -2.11 24.24
N VAL A 113 11.07 -2.25 22.96
CA VAL A 113 12.00 -2.02 21.86
C VAL A 113 11.82 -0.59 21.35
N ASN A 114 12.91 0.17 21.38
CA ASN A 114 13.01 1.50 20.75
C ASN A 114 13.90 1.38 19.52
N LEU A 115 13.47 2.00 18.41
CA LEU A 115 14.21 2.07 17.16
C LEU A 115 14.78 3.48 17.00
N ILE A 116 16.09 3.58 16.90
CA ILE A 116 16.81 4.84 16.69
C ILE A 116 17.28 4.87 15.23
N PRO A 117 16.78 5.82 14.41
CA PRO A 117 17.15 5.89 13.00
C PRO A 117 18.66 6.08 12.81
N VAL A 118 19.22 5.39 11.82
CA VAL A 118 20.63 5.49 11.43
C VAL A 118 20.72 6.09 10.04
N ASN A 119 21.70 6.97 9.83
CA ASN A 119 21.94 7.56 8.53
C ASN A 119 22.56 6.55 7.57
N ILE A 120 21.92 6.32 6.44
CA ILE A 120 22.42 5.49 5.35
C ILE A 120 23.16 6.39 4.36
N ALA A 121 24.46 6.13 4.15
CA ALA A 121 25.26 6.85 3.16
C ALA A 121 24.96 6.34 1.73
N SER A 122 24.84 5.02 1.57
CA SER A 122 24.49 4.41 0.29
C SER A 122 23.99 2.99 0.48
N TYR A 123 23.23 2.51 -0.51
CA TYR A 123 22.83 1.12 -0.65
C TYR A 123 23.05 0.68 -2.09
N ASP A 124 23.75 -0.43 -2.28
CA ASP A 124 23.91 -1.06 -3.58
C ASP A 124 22.91 -2.23 -3.71
N SER A 125 21.82 -1.99 -4.42
CA SER A 125 20.76 -2.97 -4.65
C SER A 125 21.20 -4.16 -5.53
N ASN A 126 22.37 -4.13 -6.17
CA ASN A 126 22.86 -5.27 -6.94
C ASN A 126 23.61 -6.28 -6.07
N THR A 127 24.21 -5.82 -4.99
CA THR A 127 25.05 -6.66 -4.11
C THR A 127 24.41 -6.89 -2.74
N GLY A 128 23.45 -6.07 -2.33
CA GLY A 128 22.89 -6.08 -0.96
C GLY A 128 23.83 -5.41 0.05
N THR A 129 24.75 -4.53 -0.41
CA THR A 129 25.72 -3.86 0.46
C THR A 129 25.18 -2.51 0.93
N VAL A 130 25.11 -2.30 2.24
CA VAL A 130 24.68 -1.05 2.87
C VAL A 130 25.90 -0.34 3.45
N THR A 131 26.07 0.94 3.17
CA THR A 131 27.05 1.81 3.82
C THR A 131 26.34 2.74 4.81
N ILE A 132 26.72 2.65 6.07
CA ILE A 132 26.19 3.46 7.16
C ILE A 132 27.12 4.65 7.38
N ALA A 133 26.53 5.84 7.50
CA ALA A 133 27.25 7.05 7.88
C ALA A 133 27.21 7.21 9.40
N VAL A 134 28.40 7.28 10.02
CA VAL A 134 28.55 7.64 11.43
C VAL A 134 28.93 9.12 11.50
N GLY A 135 28.17 9.90 12.29
CA GLY A 135 28.40 11.33 12.47
C GLY A 135 29.70 11.61 13.24
N GLU A 136 30.24 12.81 13.07
CA GLU A 136 31.44 13.22 13.82
C GLU A 136 31.14 13.28 15.33
N GLY A 137 31.85 12.49 16.11
CA GLY A 137 31.64 12.36 17.56
C GLY A 137 30.60 11.30 17.97
N ASP A 138 29.97 10.68 17.01
CA ASP A 138 29.06 9.54 17.25
C ASP A 138 29.83 8.21 17.15
N GLU A 139 29.26 7.16 17.75
CA GLU A 139 29.76 5.80 17.62
C GLU A 139 28.63 4.78 17.57
N ILE A 140 28.84 3.73 16.79
CA ILE A 140 28.00 2.53 16.82
C ILE A 140 28.82 1.45 17.53
N VAL A 141 28.42 1.12 18.75
CA VAL A 141 29.20 0.24 19.63
C VAL A 141 29.15 -1.21 19.15
N GLN A 142 30.18 -1.99 19.51
CA GLN A 142 30.18 -3.43 19.30
C GLN A 142 28.97 -4.07 19.98
N GLY A 143 28.31 -5.01 19.29
CA GLY A 143 27.12 -5.71 19.79
C GLY A 143 25.83 -4.91 19.57
N ALA A 144 25.88 -3.71 18.96
CA ALA A 144 24.66 -3.01 18.56
C ALA A 144 23.87 -3.84 17.53
N SER A 145 22.56 -3.90 17.72
CA SER A 145 21.66 -4.58 16.81
C SER A 145 21.10 -3.56 15.80
N LEU A 146 21.46 -3.71 14.53
CA LEU A 146 20.97 -2.91 13.42
C LEU A 146 19.80 -3.65 12.76
N ASP A 147 18.69 -2.97 12.61
CA ASP A 147 17.44 -3.47 12.03
C ASP A 147 17.24 -2.81 10.66
N PHE A 148 17.29 -3.58 9.60
CA PHE A 148 17.13 -3.13 8.22
C PHE A 148 15.81 -3.59 7.67
N ASP A 149 15.02 -2.64 7.17
CA ASP A 149 13.77 -2.89 6.49
C ASP A 149 13.98 -2.82 4.97
N PHE A 150 13.66 -3.90 4.27
CA PHE A 150 13.73 -4.00 2.83
C PHE A 150 12.36 -4.17 2.20
N TYR A 151 12.24 -3.68 0.97
CA TYR A 151 11.02 -3.72 0.20
C TYR A 151 11.31 -3.97 -1.28
N THR A 152 10.47 -4.81 -1.92
CA THR A 152 10.36 -4.81 -3.38
C THR A 152 8.92 -4.59 -3.78
N ASP A 153 8.70 -3.67 -4.74
CA ASP A 153 7.35 -3.41 -5.20
C ASP A 153 6.79 -4.62 -5.95
N GLY A 154 5.51 -4.88 -5.70
CA GLY A 154 4.75 -5.78 -6.52
C GLY A 154 4.26 -5.09 -7.80
N TYR A 155 3.80 -5.88 -8.76
CA TYR A 155 3.30 -5.35 -10.00
C TYR A 155 2.17 -6.20 -10.59
N PHE A 156 1.24 -5.55 -11.27
CA PHE A 156 0.26 -6.25 -12.09
C PHE A 156 0.94 -6.85 -13.31
N VAL A 157 0.65 -8.13 -13.59
CA VAL A 157 1.16 -8.84 -14.77
C VAL A 157 0.75 -8.11 -16.06
N ASN A 158 -0.47 -7.61 -16.08
CA ASN A 158 -1.01 -6.81 -17.17
C ASN A 158 -0.83 -5.32 -16.89
N THR A 159 -0.57 -4.53 -17.94
CA THR A 159 -0.49 -3.07 -17.82
C THR A 159 -1.89 -2.49 -17.69
N LEU A 160 -2.17 -1.79 -16.59
CA LEU A 160 -3.43 -1.12 -16.37
C LEU A 160 -3.44 0.26 -17.04
N THR A 161 -4.53 0.63 -17.66
CA THR A 161 -4.71 2.00 -18.13
C THR A 161 -5.05 2.93 -16.96
N PRO A 162 -4.80 4.25 -17.08
CA PRO A 162 -5.21 5.22 -16.05
C PRO A 162 -6.70 5.15 -15.70
N GLU A 163 -7.55 4.90 -16.70
CA GLU A 163 -8.99 4.72 -16.49
C GLU A 163 -9.28 3.47 -15.64
N MET A 164 -8.60 2.34 -15.91
CA MET A 164 -8.72 1.12 -15.09
C MET A 164 -8.22 1.34 -13.67
N MET A 165 -7.09 2.03 -13.51
CA MET A 165 -6.54 2.35 -12.19
C MET A 165 -7.50 3.22 -11.38
N ASN A 166 -8.12 4.23 -12.01
CA ASN A 166 -9.12 5.07 -11.34
C ASN A 166 -10.35 4.27 -10.88
N ILE A 167 -10.90 3.41 -11.75
CA ILE A 167 -12.06 2.56 -11.39
C ILE A 167 -11.66 1.58 -10.28
N LEU A 168 -10.46 1.02 -10.35
CA LEU A 168 -9.96 0.12 -9.29
C LEU A 168 -9.78 0.86 -7.96
N GLY A 169 -9.35 2.14 -7.98
CA GLY A 169 -9.33 3.01 -6.80
C GLY A 169 -10.73 3.23 -6.21
N MET A 170 -11.76 3.42 -7.06
CA MET A 170 -13.15 3.50 -6.59
C MET A 170 -13.65 2.16 -6.02
N CYS A 171 -13.27 1.03 -6.62
CA CYS A 171 -13.55 -0.30 -6.05
C CYS A 171 -12.91 -0.46 -4.67
N PHE A 172 -11.67 -0.01 -4.55
CA PHE A 172 -10.93 0.01 -3.29
C PHE A 172 -11.65 0.85 -2.23
N GLN A 173 -12.15 2.03 -2.58
CA GLN A 173 -12.95 2.88 -1.69
C GLN A 173 -14.16 2.15 -1.11
N VAL A 174 -14.90 1.42 -1.96
CA VAL A 174 -16.07 0.64 -1.53
C VAL A 174 -15.67 -0.42 -0.51
N VAL A 175 -14.60 -1.18 -0.78
CA VAL A 175 -14.08 -2.22 0.13
C VAL A 175 -13.59 -1.63 1.44
N TRP A 176 -12.85 -0.51 1.37
CA TRP A 176 -12.36 0.20 2.52
C TRP A 176 -13.51 0.69 3.42
N GLN A 177 -14.50 1.35 2.85
CA GLN A 177 -15.65 1.87 3.60
C GLN A 177 -16.47 0.74 4.23
N ASP A 178 -16.66 -0.38 3.53
CA ASP A 178 -17.40 -1.53 4.04
C ASP A 178 -16.71 -2.14 5.27
N ARG A 179 -15.38 -2.30 5.22
CA ARG A 179 -14.60 -2.78 6.35
C ARG A 179 -14.56 -1.78 7.50
N PHE A 180 -14.36 -0.51 7.21
CA PHE A 180 -14.36 0.54 8.23
C PHE A 180 -15.66 0.54 9.03
N ASN A 181 -16.80 0.42 8.34
CA ASN A 181 -18.11 0.34 8.97
C ASN A 181 -18.22 -0.90 9.87
N THR A 182 -17.71 -2.05 9.43
CA THR A 182 -17.76 -3.31 10.18
C THR A 182 -16.87 -3.26 11.42
N ASP A 183 -15.63 -2.78 11.30
CA ASP A 183 -14.67 -2.68 12.41
C ASP A 183 -15.13 -1.67 13.46
N TRP A 184 -15.68 -0.53 13.02
CA TRP A 184 -16.24 0.47 13.93
C TRP A 184 -17.40 -0.11 14.75
N LEU A 185 -18.32 -0.86 14.13
CA LEU A 185 -19.43 -1.51 14.81
C LEU A 185 -18.96 -2.50 15.88
N SER A 186 -17.89 -3.25 15.62
CA SER A 186 -17.34 -4.22 16.57
C SER A 186 -16.64 -3.56 17.76
N ASN A 187 -16.01 -2.41 17.57
CA ASN A 187 -15.24 -1.72 18.60
C ASN A 187 -16.13 -0.85 19.50
N VAL A 188 -17.14 -0.21 18.96
CA VAL A 188 -18.05 0.66 19.71
C VAL A 188 -18.96 -0.14 20.65
N SER A 189 -19.22 -1.40 20.37
CA SER A 189 -20.02 -2.26 21.26
C SER A 189 -19.38 -2.53 22.62
N LYS A 190 -18.12 -2.16 22.83
CA LYS A 190 -17.33 -2.44 24.02
C LYS A 190 -17.24 -1.29 25.03
N VAL A 191 -17.61 -0.07 24.63
CA VAL A 191 -17.42 1.13 25.46
C VAL A 191 -18.68 1.98 25.40
N GLU A 192 -19.42 2.11 26.53
CA GLU A 192 -20.31 3.20 26.91
C GLU A 192 -21.78 2.94 27.26
N ASP A 193 -22.33 3.90 27.99
CA ASP A 193 -23.62 4.02 28.67
C ASP A 193 -24.84 3.94 27.69
N LYS A 194 -25.83 3.14 28.05
CA LYS A 194 -26.75 2.49 27.11
C LYS A 194 -27.80 3.37 26.37
N SER A 195 -28.21 4.51 26.90
CA SER A 195 -29.44 5.17 26.37
C SER A 195 -29.23 6.26 25.32
N PHE A 196 -28.21 7.08 25.46
CA PHE A 196 -27.89 8.17 24.50
C PHE A 196 -27.16 7.63 23.26
N PHE A 197 -26.53 6.52 23.43
CA PHE A 197 -25.65 5.87 22.43
C PHE A 197 -26.42 5.13 21.33
N GLU A 198 -27.52 4.48 21.66
CA GLU A 198 -28.30 3.68 20.69
C GLU A 198 -28.88 4.52 19.56
N GLN A 199 -29.35 5.73 19.86
CA GLN A 199 -29.96 6.61 18.85
C GLN A 199 -28.91 7.21 17.90
N ASN A 200 -27.78 7.65 18.42
CA ASN A 200 -26.66 8.14 17.62
C ASN A 200 -26.02 7.03 16.78
N ARG A 201 -25.92 5.83 17.33
CA ARG A 201 -25.46 4.63 16.64
C ARG A 201 -26.34 4.27 15.45
N ALA A 202 -27.66 4.23 15.64
CA ALA A 202 -28.61 3.92 14.57
C ALA A 202 -28.56 4.96 13.44
N ASN A 203 -28.43 6.24 13.77
CA ASN A 203 -28.32 7.32 12.78
C ASN A 203 -27.00 7.23 11.99
N LYS A 204 -25.89 6.96 12.68
CA LYS A 204 -24.60 6.80 12.02
C LYS A 204 -24.59 5.56 11.10
N MET A 205 -25.10 4.43 11.58
CA MET A 205 -25.23 3.22 10.74
C MET A 205 -26.05 3.47 9.48
N ARG A 206 -27.16 4.22 9.59
CA ARG A 206 -27.97 4.60 8.41
C ARG A 206 -27.17 5.47 7.46
N ALA A 207 -26.49 6.49 7.96
CA ALA A 207 -25.66 7.39 7.15
C ALA A 207 -24.52 6.62 6.45
N ASP A 208 -23.82 5.74 7.16
CA ASP A 208 -22.73 4.93 6.61
C ASP A 208 -23.23 3.92 5.57
N THR A 209 -24.40 3.31 5.81
CA THR A 209 -25.05 2.40 4.85
C THR A 209 -25.47 3.15 3.58
N GLU A 210 -26.06 4.35 3.73
CA GLU A 210 -26.45 5.18 2.59
C GLU A 210 -25.23 5.63 1.79
N ARG A 211 -24.17 6.11 2.45
CA ARG A 211 -22.90 6.45 1.81
C ARG A 211 -22.32 5.28 1.01
N LEU A 212 -22.33 4.07 1.58
CA LEU A 212 -21.84 2.87 0.89
C LEU A 212 -22.69 2.55 -0.34
N ARG A 213 -24.00 2.71 -0.23
CA ARG A 213 -24.94 2.53 -1.35
C ARG A 213 -24.66 3.53 -2.48
N GLU A 214 -24.48 4.80 -2.15
CA GLU A 214 -24.12 5.85 -3.10
C GLU A 214 -22.80 5.55 -3.80
N LEU A 215 -21.77 5.13 -3.06
CA LEU A 215 -20.47 4.74 -3.62
C LEU A 215 -20.61 3.57 -4.61
N ARG A 216 -21.39 2.56 -4.26
CA ARG A 216 -21.66 1.42 -5.16
C ARG A 216 -22.41 1.83 -6.42
N GLN A 217 -23.37 2.75 -6.31
CA GLN A 217 -24.10 3.29 -7.46
C GLN A 217 -23.19 4.09 -8.38
N LYS A 218 -22.34 4.97 -7.81
CA LYS A 218 -21.35 5.76 -8.54
C LYS A 218 -20.34 4.84 -9.26
N LEU A 219 -19.83 3.83 -8.57
CA LEU A 219 -18.92 2.84 -9.14
C LEU A 219 -19.56 2.11 -10.33
N ALA A 220 -20.81 1.65 -10.19
CA ALA A 220 -21.52 0.97 -11.26
C ALA A 220 -21.77 1.88 -12.46
N ALA A 221 -22.04 3.17 -12.25
CA ALA A 221 -22.17 4.16 -13.33
C ALA A 221 -20.85 4.37 -14.07
N GLU A 222 -19.72 4.51 -13.36
CA GLU A 222 -18.41 4.67 -13.97
C GLU A 222 -17.96 3.44 -14.76
N MET A 223 -18.18 2.25 -14.25
CA MET A 223 -17.90 1.01 -14.99
C MET A 223 -18.70 0.92 -16.30
N ARG A 224 -19.99 1.27 -16.28
CA ARG A 224 -20.82 1.31 -17.49
C ARG A 224 -20.33 2.38 -18.48
N ALA A 225 -19.98 3.56 -17.99
CA ALA A 225 -19.43 4.63 -18.83
C ALA A 225 -18.11 4.21 -19.47
N TYR A 226 -17.23 3.51 -18.73
CA TYR A 226 -15.99 2.96 -19.24
C TYR A 226 -16.25 1.91 -20.34
N GLU A 227 -17.15 0.97 -20.12
CA GLU A 227 -17.55 -0.04 -21.11
C GLU A 227 -18.08 0.62 -22.40
N GLN A 228 -18.94 1.64 -22.27
CA GLN A 228 -19.45 2.41 -23.42
C GLN A 228 -18.33 3.11 -24.17
N ARG A 229 -17.39 3.78 -23.48
CA ARG A 229 -16.23 4.43 -24.13
C ARG A 229 -15.40 3.45 -24.94
N LEU A 230 -15.13 2.26 -24.40
CA LEU A 230 -14.39 1.21 -25.11
C LEU A 230 -15.15 0.71 -26.35
N TYR A 231 -16.47 0.51 -26.22
CA TYR A 231 -17.30 0.11 -27.35
C TYR A 231 -17.30 1.15 -28.48
N PHE A 232 -17.35 2.43 -28.14
CA PHE A 232 -17.26 3.50 -29.13
C PHE A 232 -15.87 3.59 -29.76
N LYS A 233 -14.78 3.52 -28.97
CA LYS A 233 -13.41 3.51 -29.49
C LYS A 233 -13.19 2.35 -30.49
N ALA A 234 -13.72 1.17 -30.20
CA ALA A 234 -13.62 0.02 -31.10
C ALA A 234 -14.38 0.18 -32.43
N ARG A 235 -15.35 1.10 -32.49
CA ARG A 235 -16.18 1.37 -33.69
C ARG A 235 -15.68 2.52 -34.56
N ILE A 236 -14.84 3.39 -34.02
CA ILE A 236 -14.26 4.51 -34.81
C ILE A 236 -13.02 3.95 -35.54
N PRO A 237 -13.01 3.82 -36.85
CA PRO A 237 -11.82 3.41 -37.58
C PRO A 237 -10.73 4.47 -37.39
N GLU A 238 -9.47 4.03 -37.22
CA GLU A 238 -8.30 4.92 -36.97
C GLU A 238 -8.11 6.02 -38.03
N SER A 239 -8.68 5.82 -39.23
CA SER A 239 -8.66 6.79 -40.33
C SER A 239 -9.50 8.06 -40.09
N GLN A 240 -10.30 8.14 -39.02
CA GLN A 240 -11.16 9.29 -38.72
C GLN A 240 -10.78 10.07 -37.46
N THR A 241 -9.64 9.79 -36.86
CA THR A 241 -9.13 10.64 -35.78
C THR A 241 -8.64 11.97 -36.38
N PRO A 242 -9.27 13.13 -36.06
CA PRO A 242 -8.74 14.40 -36.51
C PRO A 242 -7.36 14.58 -35.86
N SER A 243 -6.34 14.82 -36.71
CA SER A 243 -5.04 15.26 -36.22
C SER A 243 -5.24 16.65 -35.62
N LEU A 244 -5.20 16.70 -34.27
CA LEU A 244 -5.05 17.96 -33.57
C LEU A 244 -3.64 18.49 -33.89
N GLY A 245 -3.57 19.40 -34.89
CA GLY A 245 -2.41 20.20 -35.19
C GLY A 245 -2.20 21.29 -34.13
#